data_20ddab277ba6d59e011dc1eff9298a88
#
_entry.id   20ddab277ba6d59e011dc1eff9298a88
#
_cell.length_a   1.000
_cell.length_b   1.000
_cell.length_c   1.000
_cell.angle_alpha   90.00
_cell.angle_beta   90.00
_cell.angle_gamma   90.00
#
_symmetry.space_group_name_H-M   'P 1'
#
loop_
_entity.id
_entity.type
_entity.pdbx_description
1 polymer ?
#
loop_
_entity_poly.entity_id
_entity_poly.type
_entity_poly.pdbx_seq_one_letter_code
_entity_poly.pdbx_strand_id
1 'polypeptide(L)'
;MYFAYGEKELSYLRGKDKRLCNAIDRIGRIERAVDPDLFSSVVHHIIGQQISTKAQATVWQRMQESLGAVNAATLLAAGPERLQSFGMTFRKAEYIAEFAAKVQSGAFDPEAIARMTDAEAISALSALRGIGVWTAEMILLFCLQRPDIFSYDDLAIQRGLRMLYHHRKIDREHFEKYRRRFSPYGSVASLYLWAVAGGALSELKDPRPMKKTKKESRRSAARGADNGIDSNL
;
A
#
# COMPACT_ATOMS: atom_id res chain seq x y z
N MET A 1 1.42 4.37 17.95
CA MET A 1 0.61 5.54 17.53
C MET A 1 -0.34 5.09 16.43
N TYR A 2 -1.52 5.73 16.27
CA TYR A 2 -2.48 5.43 15.19
C TYR A 2 -2.67 6.65 14.30
N PHE A 3 -3.08 6.43 13.05
CA PHE A 3 -3.39 7.49 12.11
C PHE A 3 -4.45 8.44 12.69
N ALA A 4 -4.12 9.72 12.73
CA ALA A 4 -4.95 10.73 13.39
C ALA A 4 -6.08 11.20 12.45
N TYR A 5 -7.32 10.91 12.81
CA TYR A 5 -8.52 11.47 12.20
C TYR A 5 -9.69 11.44 13.19
N GLY A 6 -10.73 12.20 12.93
CA GLY A 6 -11.88 12.31 13.82
C GLY A 6 -13.18 12.58 13.09
N GLU A 7 -14.13 13.13 13.84
CA GLU A 7 -15.48 13.40 13.31
C GLU A 7 -15.49 14.47 12.20
N LYS A 8 -14.50 15.36 12.18
CA LYS A 8 -14.37 16.36 11.11
C LYS A 8 -14.19 15.71 9.73
N GLU A 9 -13.27 14.78 9.62
CA GLU A 9 -12.96 14.04 8.39
C GLU A 9 -14.12 13.11 8.02
N LEU A 10 -14.67 12.40 9.01
CA LEU A 10 -15.78 11.48 8.81
C LEU A 10 -17.06 12.19 8.36
N SER A 11 -17.46 13.28 9.01
CA SER A 11 -18.63 14.07 8.62
C SER A 11 -18.50 14.65 7.22
N TYR A 12 -17.29 15.12 6.85
CA TYR A 12 -17.04 15.59 5.49
C TYR A 12 -17.27 14.46 4.47
N LEU A 13 -16.65 13.29 4.65
CA LEU A 13 -16.77 12.16 3.73
C LEU A 13 -18.20 11.63 3.65
N ARG A 14 -18.92 11.55 4.78
CA ARG A 14 -20.36 11.19 4.82
C ARG A 14 -21.19 12.15 4.00
N GLY A 15 -20.95 13.44 4.10
CA GLY A 15 -21.66 14.47 3.32
C GLY A 15 -21.38 14.42 1.82
N LYS A 16 -20.19 13.91 1.42
CA LYS A 16 -19.79 13.86 0.00
C LYS A 16 -20.27 12.63 -0.74
N ASP A 17 -20.48 11.51 -0.05
CA ASP A 17 -20.80 10.24 -0.72
C ASP A 17 -21.64 9.31 0.15
N LYS A 18 -22.88 9.03 -0.28
CA LYS A 18 -23.84 8.19 0.46
C LYS A 18 -23.37 6.74 0.62
N ARG A 19 -22.63 6.18 -0.37
CA ARG A 19 -22.14 4.78 -0.28
C ARG A 19 -20.97 4.69 0.68
N LEU A 20 -20.06 5.65 0.62
CA LEU A 20 -18.97 5.73 1.58
C LEU A 20 -19.48 6.04 2.98
N CYS A 21 -20.51 6.89 3.14
CA CYS A 21 -21.19 7.14 4.41
C CYS A 21 -21.70 5.82 5.02
N ASN A 22 -22.46 5.02 4.26
CA ASN A 22 -22.94 3.73 4.73
C ASN A 22 -21.79 2.78 5.14
N ALA A 23 -20.69 2.77 4.39
CA ALA A 23 -19.53 1.97 4.75
C ALA A 23 -18.88 2.47 6.05
N ILE A 24 -18.70 3.77 6.22
CA ILE A 24 -18.18 4.39 7.45
C ILE A 24 -19.01 4.01 8.66
N ASP A 25 -20.33 4.15 8.57
CA ASP A 25 -21.26 3.92 9.70
C ASP A 25 -21.29 2.44 10.11
N ARG A 26 -21.17 1.54 9.16
CA ARG A 26 -21.20 0.09 9.40
C ARG A 26 -19.88 -0.50 9.86
N ILE A 27 -18.77 0.02 9.35
CA ILE A 27 -17.41 -0.44 9.72
C ILE A 27 -17.00 0.17 11.06
N GLY A 28 -17.46 1.40 11.35
CA GLY A 28 -17.04 2.15 12.52
C GLY A 28 -15.63 2.72 12.39
N ARG A 29 -15.03 3.08 13.52
CA ARG A 29 -13.69 3.67 13.56
C ARG A 29 -12.63 2.63 13.22
N ILE A 30 -11.74 2.98 12.29
CA ILE A 30 -10.60 2.15 11.91
C ILE A 30 -9.35 2.68 12.62
N GLU A 31 -8.71 1.84 13.41
CA GLU A 31 -7.41 2.12 13.99
C GLU A 31 -6.30 1.54 13.10
N ARG A 32 -5.46 2.41 12.57
CA ARG A 32 -4.34 2.02 11.71
C ARG A 32 -3.02 2.49 12.33
N ALA A 33 -2.17 1.54 12.70
CA ALA A 33 -0.85 1.85 13.24
C ALA A 33 -0.01 2.64 12.22
N VAL A 34 0.75 3.61 12.74
CA VAL A 34 1.67 4.45 11.97
C VAL A 34 3.07 4.38 12.57
N ASP A 35 4.07 4.58 11.72
CA ASP A 35 5.48 4.69 12.10
C ASP A 35 5.92 6.14 11.87
N PRO A 36 6.03 6.97 12.92
CA PRO A 36 6.31 8.39 12.78
C PRO A 36 7.76 8.71 12.40
N ASP A 37 8.68 7.74 12.50
CA ASP A 37 10.07 7.93 12.09
C ASP A 37 10.24 7.63 10.59
N LEU A 38 10.56 8.66 9.81
CA LEU A 38 10.67 8.54 8.36
C LEU A 38 11.83 7.61 7.94
N PHE A 39 12.94 7.61 8.68
CA PHE A 39 14.05 6.73 8.39
C PHE A 39 13.65 5.25 8.54
N SER A 40 13.08 4.90 9.71
CA SER A 40 12.54 3.56 9.97
C SER A 40 11.47 3.16 8.96
N SER A 41 10.56 4.08 8.64
CA SER A 41 9.46 3.85 7.70
C SER A 41 9.97 3.48 6.30
N VAL A 42 10.99 4.19 5.78
CA VAL A 42 11.62 3.84 4.49
C VAL A 42 12.23 2.43 4.55
N VAL A 43 13.00 2.13 5.60
CA VAL A 43 13.63 0.80 5.78
C VAL A 43 12.57 -0.29 5.89
N HIS A 44 11.52 -0.09 6.70
CA HIS A 44 10.38 -1.00 6.82
C HIS A 44 9.72 -1.30 5.46
N HIS A 45 9.47 -0.25 4.66
CA HIS A 45 8.85 -0.43 3.35
C HIS A 45 9.75 -1.22 2.38
N ILE A 46 11.07 -0.99 2.40
CA ILE A 46 12.00 -1.79 1.58
C ILE A 46 11.99 -3.26 2.02
N ILE A 47 12.07 -3.53 3.34
CA ILE A 47 12.03 -4.90 3.87
C ILE A 47 10.71 -5.58 3.50
N GLY A 48 9.58 -4.89 3.65
CA GLY A 48 8.23 -5.44 3.48
C GLY A 48 7.83 -5.79 2.04
N GLN A 49 8.59 -5.34 1.02
CA GLN A 49 8.26 -5.61 -0.38
C GLN A 49 8.18 -7.12 -0.68
N GLN A 50 7.05 -7.55 -1.25
CA GLN A 50 6.82 -8.94 -1.70
C GLN A 50 6.97 -10.04 -0.62
N ILE A 51 6.85 -9.67 0.66
CA ILE A 51 6.81 -10.63 1.78
C ILE A 51 5.60 -10.36 2.67
N SER A 52 5.25 -11.33 3.53
CA SER A 52 4.17 -11.16 4.51
C SER A 52 4.58 -10.21 5.64
N THR A 53 3.58 -9.55 6.26
CA THR A 53 3.80 -8.70 7.45
C THR A 53 4.53 -9.46 8.58
N LYS A 54 4.24 -10.75 8.77
CA LYS A 54 4.94 -11.58 9.77
C LYS A 54 6.42 -11.74 9.44
N ALA A 55 6.76 -12.00 8.17
CA ALA A 55 8.15 -12.11 7.74
C ALA A 55 8.89 -10.78 7.86
N GLN A 56 8.25 -9.67 7.51
CA GLN A 56 8.79 -8.32 7.70
C GLN A 56 9.11 -8.04 9.17
N ALA A 57 8.16 -8.31 10.09
CA ALA A 57 8.36 -8.14 11.52
C ALA A 57 9.53 -8.99 12.05
N THR A 58 9.68 -10.23 11.56
CA THR A 58 10.80 -11.10 11.94
C THR A 58 12.16 -10.52 11.51
N VAL A 59 12.24 -10.01 10.27
CA VAL A 59 13.49 -9.39 9.77
C VAL A 59 13.82 -8.14 10.59
N TRP A 60 12.84 -7.29 10.83
CA TRP A 60 13.00 -6.08 11.63
C TRP A 60 13.48 -6.37 13.05
N GLN A 61 12.85 -7.33 13.73
CA GLN A 61 13.25 -7.75 15.07
C GLN A 61 14.71 -8.23 15.13
N ARG A 62 15.13 -9.07 14.17
CA ARG A 62 16.53 -9.53 14.08
C ARG A 62 17.52 -8.37 13.91
N MET A 63 17.14 -7.38 13.09
CA MET A 63 17.96 -6.18 12.93
C MET A 63 18.09 -5.41 14.26
N GLN A 64 17.01 -5.18 14.98
CA GLN A 64 17.02 -4.50 16.27
C GLN A 64 17.83 -5.27 17.31
N GLU A 65 17.66 -6.58 17.42
CA GLU A 65 18.41 -7.43 18.36
C GLU A 65 19.92 -7.44 18.07
N SER A 66 20.29 -7.43 16.79
CA SER A 66 21.69 -7.51 16.37
C SER A 66 22.42 -6.17 16.35
N LEU A 67 21.74 -5.08 16.00
CA LEU A 67 22.33 -3.75 15.79
C LEU A 67 22.05 -2.79 16.95
N GLY A 68 21.12 -3.13 17.85
CA GLY A 68 20.60 -2.23 18.87
C GLY A 68 19.70 -1.16 18.24
N ALA A 69 20.24 -0.02 17.89
CA ALA A 69 19.50 1.03 17.19
C ALA A 69 19.58 0.84 15.66
N VAL A 70 18.44 0.95 14.98
CA VAL A 70 18.38 0.94 13.50
C VAL A 70 18.42 2.40 13.03
N ASN A 71 19.60 2.87 12.67
CA ASN A 71 19.85 4.21 12.14
C ASN A 71 20.90 4.18 11.02
N ALA A 72 21.15 5.32 10.38
CA ALA A 72 22.06 5.40 9.25
C ALA A 72 23.47 4.87 9.58
N ALA A 73 24.03 5.25 10.71
CA ALA A 73 25.38 4.84 11.12
C ALA A 73 25.49 3.32 11.35
N THR A 74 24.51 2.72 12.09
CA THR A 74 24.52 1.28 12.37
C THR A 74 24.28 0.43 11.14
N LEU A 75 23.42 0.89 10.20
CA LEU A 75 23.17 0.19 8.93
C LEU A 75 24.39 0.24 8.00
N LEU A 76 25.10 1.38 7.95
CA LEU A 76 26.34 1.50 7.19
C LEU A 76 27.47 0.62 7.76
N ALA A 77 27.62 0.62 9.09
CA ALA A 77 28.61 -0.21 9.74
C ALA A 77 28.35 -1.73 9.55
N ALA A 78 27.08 -2.11 9.44
CA ALA A 78 26.70 -3.50 9.16
C ALA A 78 27.06 -3.94 7.74
N GLY A 79 26.83 -3.07 6.77
CA GLY A 79 27.02 -3.39 5.35
C GLY A 79 25.99 -4.35 4.77
N PRO A 80 25.93 -4.47 3.42
CA PRO A 80 24.89 -5.27 2.74
C PRO A 80 24.88 -6.75 3.13
N GLU A 81 26.07 -7.36 3.32
CA GLU A 81 26.20 -8.78 3.65
C GLU A 81 25.55 -9.12 5.00
N ARG A 82 25.83 -8.32 6.04
CA ARG A 82 25.20 -8.50 7.35
C ARG A 82 23.71 -8.18 7.32
N LEU A 83 23.29 -7.15 6.59
CA LEU A 83 21.88 -6.82 6.42
C LEU A 83 21.11 -7.98 5.75
N GLN A 84 21.69 -8.60 4.72
CA GLN A 84 21.12 -9.79 4.09
C GLN A 84 20.92 -10.94 5.07
N SER A 85 21.86 -11.17 5.97
CA SER A 85 21.82 -12.27 6.93
C SER A 85 20.62 -12.23 7.89
N PHE A 86 19.95 -11.07 8.02
CA PHE A 86 18.71 -10.95 8.79
C PHE A 86 17.48 -11.57 8.09
N GLY A 87 17.61 -11.96 6.81
CA GLY A 87 16.57 -12.69 6.07
C GLY A 87 15.91 -11.88 4.96
N MET A 88 16.56 -10.84 4.45
CA MET A 88 16.15 -10.12 3.25
C MET A 88 16.97 -10.51 2.03
N THR A 89 16.54 -10.14 0.83
CA THR A 89 17.35 -10.32 -0.39
C THR A 89 18.54 -9.35 -0.38
N PHE A 90 19.65 -9.74 -1.03
CA PHE A 90 20.84 -8.88 -1.14
C PHE A 90 20.50 -7.53 -1.78
N ARG A 91 19.63 -7.54 -2.79
CA ARG A 91 19.15 -6.32 -3.44
C ARG A 91 18.46 -5.34 -2.46
N LYS A 92 17.68 -5.83 -1.50
CA LYS A 92 17.06 -4.99 -0.45
C LYS A 92 18.11 -4.46 0.51
N ALA A 93 19.09 -5.29 0.88
CA ALA A 93 20.21 -4.89 1.72
C ALA A 93 21.03 -3.76 1.07
N GLU A 94 21.31 -3.84 -0.24
CA GLU A 94 21.96 -2.76 -1.00
C GLU A 94 21.12 -1.47 -0.98
N TYR A 95 19.82 -1.54 -1.20
CA TYR A 95 18.94 -0.36 -1.18
C TYR A 95 18.93 0.33 0.19
N ILE A 96 18.91 -0.47 1.27
CA ILE A 96 18.96 0.04 2.64
C ILE A 96 20.30 0.69 2.93
N ALA A 97 21.41 0.06 2.54
CA ALA A 97 22.75 0.62 2.74
C ALA A 97 22.96 1.93 1.93
N GLU A 98 22.48 1.98 0.68
CA GLU A 98 22.52 3.21 -0.13
C GLU A 98 21.68 4.32 0.46
N PHE A 99 20.48 4.02 0.96
CA PHE A 99 19.64 4.98 1.65
C PHE A 99 20.32 5.52 2.92
N ALA A 100 20.87 4.63 3.74
CA ALA A 100 21.62 5.01 4.93
C ALA A 100 22.82 5.92 4.59
N ALA A 101 23.55 5.65 3.50
CA ALA A 101 24.66 6.48 3.03
C ALA A 101 24.18 7.88 2.62
N LYS A 102 23.04 8.00 1.92
CA LYS A 102 22.46 9.29 1.55
C LYS A 102 22.05 10.12 2.76
N VAL A 103 21.45 9.48 3.78
CA VAL A 103 21.09 10.16 5.04
C VAL A 103 22.34 10.59 5.79
N GLN A 104 23.36 9.72 5.93
CA GLN A 104 24.60 10.01 6.66
C GLN A 104 25.41 11.14 6.01
N SER A 105 25.38 11.24 4.69
CA SER A 105 26.10 12.30 3.94
C SER A 105 25.30 13.62 3.85
N GLY A 106 24.04 13.65 4.31
CA GLY A 106 23.16 14.80 4.13
C GLY A 106 22.58 14.94 2.70
N ALA A 107 22.86 13.99 1.80
CA ALA A 107 22.28 13.98 0.44
C ALA A 107 20.76 13.66 0.44
N PHE A 108 20.26 13.13 1.54
CA PHE A 108 18.83 12.95 1.82
C PHE A 108 18.56 13.36 3.27
N ASP A 109 17.70 14.38 3.43
CA ASP A 109 17.27 14.87 4.74
C ASP A 109 15.82 14.45 5.03
N PRO A 110 15.60 13.47 5.95
CA PRO A 110 14.25 13.05 6.31
C PRO A 110 13.37 14.19 6.87
N GLU A 111 13.94 15.16 7.57
CA GLU A 111 13.18 16.29 8.11
C GLU A 111 12.73 17.25 7.00
N ALA A 112 13.54 17.43 5.97
CA ALA A 112 13.15 18.26 4.81
C ALA A 112 11.93 17.65 4.10
N ILE A 113 11.82 16.32 3.97
CA ILE A 113 10.66 15.65 3.36
C ILE A 113 9.36 16.01 4.09
N ALA A 114 9.38 16.11 5.42
CA ALA A 114 8.19 16.46 6.19
C ALA A 114 7.65 17.88 5.88
N ARG A 115 8.50 18.78 5.39
CA ARG A 115 8.16 20.16 5.03
C ARG A 115 7.77 20.36 3.57
N MET A 116 7.98 19.37 2.70
CA MET A 116 7.65 19.39 1.28
C MET A 116 6.14 19.27 1.06
N THR A 117 5.67 19.71 -0.10
CA THR A 117 4.35 19.33 -0.62
C THR A 117 4.29 17.83 -0.90
N ASP A 118 3.10 17.26 -0.99
CA ASP A 118 2.95 15.82 -1.27
C ASP A 118 3.63 15.41 -2.60
N ALA A 119 3.51 16.24 -3.63
CA ALA A 119 4.13 16.00 -4.93
C ALA A 119 5.67 16.00 -4.87
N GLU A 120 6.26 16.98 -4.18
CA GLU A 120 7.70 17.07 -3.97
C GLU A 120 8.22 15.90 -3.14
N ALA A 121 7.52 15.55 -2.03
CA ALA A 121 7.90 14.43 -1.17
C ALA A 121 7.81 13.08 -1.91
N ILE A 122 6.76 12.85 -2.71
CA ILE A 122 6.65 11.65 -3.57
C ILE A 122 7.82 11.59 -4.55
N SER A 123 8.15 12.70 -5.20
CA SER A 123 9.27 12.77 -6.15
C SER A 123 10.60 12.45 -5.46
N ALA A 124 10.88 13.08 -4.32
CA ALA A 124 12.11 12.87 -3.57
C ALA A 124 12.26 11.44 -3.04
N LEU A 125 11.19 10.87 -2.47
CA LEU A 125 11.17 9.49 -2.00
C LEU A 125 11.32 8.49 -3.15
N SER A 126 10.65 8.73 -4.28
CA SER A 126 10.73 7.86 -5.46
C SER A 126 12.09 7.89 -6.17
N ALA A 127 12.93 8.87 -5.90
CA ALA A 127 14.32 8.92 -6.36
C ALA A 127 15.25 7.96 -5.58
N LEU A 128 14.77 7.40 -4.45
CA LEU A 128 15.49 6.37 -3.71
C LEU A 128 15.34 5.02 -4.42
N ARG A 129 16.47 4.28 -4.57
CA ARG A 129 16.41 2.93 -5.15
C ARG A 129 15.50 2.01 -4.33
N GLY A 130 14.61 1.34 -5.03
CA GLY A 130 13.64 0.43 -4.40
C GLY A 130 12.35 1.09 -3.91
N ILE A 131 12.21 2.41 -3.98
CA ILE A 131 11.00 3.13 -3.63
C ILE A 131 10.29 3.59 -4.91
N GLY A 132 9.13 3.03 -5.20
CA GLY A 132 8.27 3.52 -6.28
C GLY A 132 7.22 4.51 -5.76
N VAL A 133 6.46 5.12 -6.67
CA VAL A 133 5.41 6.11 -6.36
C VAL A 133 4.43 5.57 -5.32
N TRP A 134 3.90 4.36 -5.50
CA TRP A 134 2.99 3.74 -4.53
C TRP A 134 3.62 3.61 -3.13
N THR A 135 4.90 3.21 -3.05
CA THR A 135 5.60 3.09 -1.75
C THR A 135 5.79 4.47 -1.11
N ALA A 136 6.14 5.49 -1.91
CA ALA A 136 6.26 6.87 -1.44
C ALA A 136 4.92 7.38 -0.88
N GLU A 137 3.81 7.15 -1.58
CA GLU A 137 2.46 7.49 -1.11
C GLU A 137 2.11 6.78 0.21
N MET A 138 2.47 5.50 0.36
CA MET A 138 2.26 4.78 1.62
C MET A 138 3.11 5.34 2.78
N ILE A 139 4.33 5.79 2.51
CA ILE A 139 5.16 6.50 3.50
C ILE A 139 4.51 7.83 3.89
N LEU A 140 4.03 8.62 2.94
CA LEU A 140 3.32 9.87 3.23
C LEU A 140 2.08 9.62 4.10
N LEU A 141 1.36 8.55 3.83
CA LEU A 141 0.15 8.21 4.58
C LEU A 141 0.48 7.66 5.97
N PHE A 142 1.35 6.64 6.08
CA PHE A 142 1.56 5.90 7.32
C PHE A 142 2.71 6.40 8.19
N CYS A 143 3.55 7.30 7.68
CA CYS A 143 4.58 7.97 8.45
C CYS A 143 4.24 9.44 8.70
N LEU A 144 4.07 10.21 7.63
CA LEU A 144 3.80 11.65 7.72
C LEU A 144 2.33 11.98 7.98
N GLN A 145 1.44 11.00 7.97
CA GLN A 145 0.00 11.14 8.20
C GLN A 145 -0.65 12.22 7.31
N ARG A 146 -0.19 12.32 6.06
CA ARG A 146 -0.75 13.27 5.11
C ARG A 146 -2.24 12.99 4.88
N PRO A 147 -3.10 14.00 4.94
CA PRO A 147 -4.56 13.81 4.96
C PRO A 147 -5.16 13.42 3.61
N ASP A 148 -4.48 13.72 2.50
CA ASP A 148 -5.07 13.60 1.15
C ASP A 148 -4.31 12.66 0.21
N ILE A 149 -3.79 11.57 0.74
CA ILE A 149 -3.16 10.52 -0.08
C ILE A 149 -4.22 9.54 -0.58
N PHE A 150 -4.32 9.43 -1.92
CA PHE A 150 -5.25 8.52 -2.59
C PHE A 150 -4.57 7.90 -3.80
N SER A 151 -4.01 6.68 -3.63
CA SER A 151 -3.11 6.04 -4.60
C SER A 151 -3.84 5.33 -5.72
N TYR A 152 -3.54 5.69 -6.97
CA TYR A 152 -4.09 4.99 -8.15
C TYR A 152 -3.52 3.58 -8.30
N ASP A 153 -2.25 3.39 -7.99
CA ASP A 153 -1.57 2.11 -8.16
C ASP A 153 -1.87 1.11 -7.03
N ASP A 154 -2.66 1.53 -6.03
CA ASP A 154 -3.11 0.64 -4.97
C ASP A 154 -4.28 -0.25 -5.43
N LEU A 155 -3.97 -1.53 -5.63
CA LEU A 155 -4.93 -2.52 -6.11
C LEU A 155 -6.09 -2.75 -5.13
N ALA A 156 -5.87 -2.54 -3.83
CA ALA A 156 -6.91 -2.73 -2.82
C ALA A 156 -7.85 -1.52 -2.78
N ILE A 157 -7.34 -0.29 -2.95
CA ILE A 157 -8.18 0.90 -3.16
C ILE A 157 -9.04 0.73 -4.41
N GLN A 158 -8.44 0.33 -5.55
CA GLN A 158 -9.20 0.06 -6.77
C GLN A 158 -10.26 -1.04 -6.57
N ARG A 159 -9.92 -2.11 -5.83
CA ARG A 159 -10.88 -3.16 -5.46
C ARG A 159 -12.01 -2.63 -4.59
N GLY A 160 -11.70 -1.85 -3.55
CA GLY A 160 -12.68 -1.22 -2.68
C GLY A 160 -13.65 -0.32 -3.47
N LEU A 161 -13.13 0.48 -4.41
CA LEU A 161 -13.95 1.29 -5.31
C LEU A 161 -14.88 0.42 -6.18
N ARG A 162 -14.34 -0.68 -6.77
CA ARG A 162 -15.20 -1.57 -7.57
C ARG A 162 -16.31 -2.18 -6.72
N MET A 163 -16.00 -2.66 -5.54
CA MET A 163 -16.97 -3.29 -4.63
C MET A 163 -18.02 -2.29 -4.18
N LEU A 164 -17.61 -1.11 -3.73
CA LEU A 164 -18.51 -0.10 -3.16
C LEU A 164 -19.42 0.55 -4.22
N TYR A 165 -18.89 0.75 -5.45
CA TYR A 165 -19.61 1.45 -6.53
C TYR A 165 -20.09 0.53 -7.66
N HIS A 166 -19.86 -0.78 -7.56
CA HIS A 166 -20.24 -1.78 -8.56
C HIS A 166 -19.62 -1.56 -9.93
N HIS A 167 -18.36 -1.10 -9.97
CA HIS A 167 -17.62 -0.96 -11.21
C HIS A 167 -16.87 -2.24 -11.58
N ARG A 168 -16.92 -2.66 -12.83
CA ARG A 168 -16.10 -3.79 -13.33
C ARG A 168 -14.62 -3.43 -13.44
N LYS A 169 -14.32 -2.15 -13.67
CA LYS A 169 -12.97 -1.59 -13.83
C LYS A 169 -12.95 -0.17 -13.25
N ILE A 170 -11.83 0.19 -12.67
CA ILE A 170 -11.50 1.58 -12.33
C ILE A 170 -10.38 2.00 -13.27
N ASP A 171 -10.68 2.83 -14.26
CA ASP A 171 -9.69 3.52 -15.06
C ASP A 171 -9.26 4.84 -14.39
N ARG A 172 -8.32 5.55 -15.02
CA ARG A 172 -7.79 6.79 -14.46
C ARG A 172 -8.84 7.86 -14.29
N GLU A 173 -9.77 8.00 -15.24
CA GLU A 173 -10.84 9.00 -15.18
C GLU A 173 -11.79 8.74 -14.01
N HIS A 174 -12.27 7.49 -13.85
CA HIS A 174 -13.10 7.10 -12.69
C HIS A 174 -12.36 7.32 -11.38
N PHE A 175 -11.09 6.96 -11.32
CA PHE A 175 -10.27 7.14 -10.12
C PHE A 175 -10.16 8.61 -9.73
N GLU A 176 -9.80 9.49 -10.68
CA GLU A 176 -9.66 10.93 -10.45
C GLU A 176 -10.99 11.60 -10.03
N LYS A 177 -12.12 11.07 -10.48
CA LYS A 177 -13.44 11.52 -10.01
C LYS A 177 -13.63 11.24 -8.51
N TYR A 178 -13.23 10.05 -8.04
CA TYR A 178 -13.29 9.70 -6.62
C TYR A 178 -12.24 10.45 -5.81
N ARG A 179 -11.01 10.57 -6.32
CA ARG A 179 -9.96 11.36 -5.68
C ARG A 179 -10.43 12.79 -5.38
N ARG A 180 -10.97 13.49 -6.39
CA ARG A 180 -11.53 14.84 -6.19
C ARG A 180 -12.71 14.88 -5.23
N ARG A 181 -13.54 13.84 -5.19
CA ARG A 181 -14.70 13.75 -4.30
C ARG A 181 -14.28 13.63 -2.84
N PHE A 182 -13.24 12.86 -2.55
CA PHE A 182 -12.80 12.58 -1.18
C PHE A 182 -11.76 13.58 -0.66
N SER A 183 -11.12 14.33 -1.54
CA SER A 183 -10.22 15.42 -1.15
C SER A 183 -10.98 16.46 -0.29
N PRO A 184 -10.38 16.95 0.82
CA PRO A 184 -8.99 16.81 1.24
C PRO A 184 -8.72 15.64 2.22
N TYR A 185 -9.57 14.62 2.27
CA TYR A 185 -9.46 13.49 3.22
C TYR A 185 -9.33 12.14 2.51
N GLY A 186 -8.59 12.13 1.38
CA GLY A 186 -8.32 10.93 0.60
C GLY A 186 -7.69 9.80 1.41
N SER A 187 -6.83 10.12 2.38
CA SER A 187 -6.21 9.13 3.27
C SER A 187 -7.23 8.39 4.13
N VAL A 188 -8.19 9.11 4.72
CA VAL A 188 -9.26 8.49 5.50
C VAL A 188 -10.17 7.66 4.60
N ALA A 189 -10.52 8.15 3.40
CA ALA A 189 -11.27 7.37 2.42
C ALA A 189 -10.54 6.08 2.03
N SER A 190 -9.20 6.12 1.88
CA SER A 190 -8.37 4.94 1.60
C SER A 190 -8.48 3.88 2.70
N LEU A 191 -8.51 4.26 3.99
CA LEU A 191 -8.69 3.32 5.10
C LEU A 191 -9.99 2.51 4.96
N TYR A 192 -11.09 3.19 4.65
CA TYR A 192 -12.40 2.52 4.48
C TYR A 192 -12.45 1.67 3.20
N LEU A 193 -11.84 2.13 2.11
CA LEU A 193 -11.76 1.33 0.89
C LEU A 193 -10.92 0.07 1.07
N TRP A 194 -9.83 0.12 1.83
CA TRP A 194 -9.07 -1.08 2.21
C TRP A 194 -9.88 -2.03 3.08
N ALA A 195 -10.64 -1.53 4.04
CA ALA A 195 -11.52 -2.35 4.86
C ALA A 195 -12.60 -3.05 4.01
N VAL A 196 -13.25 -2.32 3.10
CA VAL A 196 -14.20 -2.90 2.12
C VAL A 196 -13.53 -3.96 1.26
N ALA A 197 -12.35 -3.66 0.69
CA ALA A 197 -11.58 -4.61 -0.11
C ALA A 197 -11.16 -5.86 0.68
N GLY A 198 -10.91 -5.71 1.98
CA GLY A 198 -10.60 -6.77 2.93
C GLY A 198 -11.79 -7.61 3.37
N GLY A 199 -13.02 -7.23 2.98
CA GLY A 199 -14.24 -7.97 3.30
C GLY A 199 -14.96 -7.54 4.58
N ALA A 200 -14.68 -6.34 5.09
CA ALA A 200 -15.39 -5.80 6.26
C ALA A 200 -16.93 -5.72 6.07
N LEU A 201 -17.36 -5.63 4.82
CA LEU A 201 -18.78 -5.69 4.41
C LEU A 201 -18.97 -6.93 3.53
N SER A 202 -19.38 -8.04 4.14
CA SER A 202 -19.39 -9.38 3.54
C SER A 202 -20.30 -9.53 2.32
N GLU A 203 -21.37 -8.70 2.23
CA GLU A 203 -22.30 -8.68 1.10
C GLU A 203 -21.72 -8.00 -0.14
N LEU A 204 -20.71 -7.13 0.00
CA LEU A 204 -20.06 -6.48 -1.12
C LEU A 204 -19.10 -7.47 -1.79
N LYS A 205 -19.29 -7.71 -3.06
CA LYS A 205 -18.42 -8.58 -3.87
C LYS A 205 -17.70 -7.76 -4.95
N ASP A 206 -16.47 -8.17 -5.29
CA ASP A 206 -15.76 -7.56 -6.41
C ASP A 206 -16.43 -7.99 -7.73
N PRO A 207 -17.05 -7.07 -8.49
CA PRO A 207 -17.72 -7.40 -9.75
C PRO A 207 -16.75 -7.72 -10.88
N ARG A 208 -15.45 -7.63 -10.64
CA ARG A 208 -14.44 -8.03 -11.63
C ARG A 208 -14.58 -9.52 -11.94
N PRO A 209 -14.68 -9.93 -13.23
CA PRO A 209 -14.71 -11.35 -13.58
C PRO A 209 -13.46 -12.05 -13.01
N MET A 210 -13.65 -13.13 -12.28
CA MET A 210 -12.51 -13.96 -11.86
C MET A 210 -11.79 -14.45 -13.11
N LYS A 211 -10.48 -14.27 -13.20
CA LYS A 211 -9.70 -14.94 -14.23
C LYS A 211 -9.88 -16.43 -14.05
N LYS A 212 -10.46 -17.12 -15.07
CA LYS A 212 -10.52 -18.58 -15.07
C LYS A 212 -9.12 -19.11 -14.80
N THR A 213 -8.97 -19.96 -13.80
CA THR A 213 -7.68 -20.58 -13.53
C THR A 213 -7.27 -21.42 -14.75
N LYS A 214 -5.96 -21.58 -15.01
CA LYS A 214 -5.46 -22.41 -16.12
C LYS A 214 -6.07 -23.83 -16.10
N LYS A 215 -6.53 -24.31 -14.93
CA LYS A 215 -7.17 -25.62 -14.75
C LYS A 215 -8.62 -25.62 -15.23
N GLU A 216 -9.35 -24.51 -15.06
CA GLU A 216 -10.73 -24.36 -15.53
C GLU A 216 -10.80 -24.06 -17.04
N SER A 217 -9.85 -23.30 -17.59
CA SER A 217 -9.73 -23.11 -19.03
C SER A 217 -9.37 -24.38 -19.79
N ARG A 218 -8.52 -25.26 -19.19
CA ARG A 218 -8.24 -26.60 -19.77
C ARG A 218 -9.45 -27.55 -19.70
N ARG A 219 -10.25 -27.50 -18.61
CA ARG A 219 -11.50 -28.30 -18.53
C ARG A 219 -12.60 -27.83 -19.47
N SER A 220 -12.70 -26.52 -19.69
CA SER A 220 -13.65 -25.94 -20.64
C SER A 220 -13.26 -26.25 -22.11
N ALA A 221 -11.96 -26.24 -22.44
CA ALA A 221 -11.48 -26.62 -23.75
C ALA A 221 -11.65 -28.13 -24.03
N ALA A 222 -11.46 -29.00 -23.03
CA ALA A 222 -11.67 -30.44 -23.16
C ALA A 222 -13.15 -30.81 -23.34
N ARG A 223 -14.09 -30.10 -22.71
CA ARG A 223 -15.52 -30.30 -22.88
C ARG A 223 -16.06 -29.76 -24.22
N GLY A 224 -15.40 -28.80 -24.83
CA GLY A 224 -15.75 -28.27 -26.14
C GLY A 224 -15.30 -29.19 -27.30
N ALA A 225 -14.29 -30.04 -27.07
CA ALA A 225 -13.79 -31.00 -28.06
C ALA A 225 -14.62 -32.29 -28.12
N ASP A 226 -15.38 -32.62 -27.06
CA ASP A 226 -16.17 -33.89 -27.00
C ASP A 226 -17.59 -33.77 -27.59
N ASN A 227 -18.04 -32.56 -27.90
CA ASN A 227 -19.38 -32.32 -28.49
C ASN A 227 -19.36 -32.12 -30.03
N GLY A 228 -18.25 -32.45 -30.68
CA GLY A 228 -18.05 -32.27 -32.13
C GLY A 228 -18.09 -33.57 -32.99
N ILE A 229 -18.41 -34.73 -32.39
CA ILE A 229 -18.51 -35.98 -33.16
C ILE A 229 -19.87 -36.64 -32.82
N ASP A 230 -20.92 -36.23 -33.53
CA ASP A 230 -22.08 -37.03 -33.90
C ASP A 230 -23.07 -36.19 -34.72
N SER A 231 -22.84 -36.16 -36.03
CA SER A 231 -23.91 -35.97 -37.02
C SER A 231 -23.36 -36.18 -38.41
N ASN A 232 -23.14 -37.46 -38.76
CA ASN A 232 -23.23 -37.95 -40.16
C ASN A 232 -23.31 -39.50 -40.14
N LEU A 233 -24.55 -39.96 -40.14
CA LEU A 233 -24.96 -41.23 -40.79
C LEU A 233 -26.44 -41.09 -41.17
#